data_152f800fcc6736f9a13af8f40e805e4b
#
_entry.id   152f800fcc6736f9a13af8f40e805e4b
#
_cell.length_a   1.000
_cell.length_b   1.000
_cell.length_c   1.000
_cell.angle_alpha   90.00
_cell.angle_beta   90.00
_cell.angle_gamma   90.00
#
_symmetry.space_group_name_H-M   'P 1'
#
loop_
_entity.id
_entity.type
_entity.pdbx_description
1 polymer ?
#
loop_
_entity_poly.entity_id
_entity_poly.type
_entity_poly.pdbx_seq_one_letter_code
_entity_poly.pdbx_strand_id
1 'polypeptide(L)' 'MEHLTTVLIADSSEEFCAGLTAALQRADGFQVVGTASDGEQAIRLIGDRKPDVLVLDLMLSKQDGIS' A
#
# COMPACT_ATOMS: atom_id res chain seq x y z
N MET A 1 13.60 -20.46 7.88
CA MET A 1 12.40 -19.94 7.28
C MET A 1 12.39 -18.44 7.34
N GLU A 2 12.18 -17.82 6.24
CA GLU A 2 12.29 -16.38 6.20
C GLU A 2 10.98 -15.72 6.42
N HIS A 3 11.04 -14.63 7.15
CA HIS A 3 9.86 -13.82 7.38
C HIS A 3 9.79 -12.74 6.31
N LEU A 4 8.68 -12.68 5.61
CA LEU A 4 8.49 -11.63 4.62
C LEU A 4 7.87 -10.42 5.29
N THR A 5 8.39 -9.26 4.96
CA THR A 5 7.80 -8.02 5.41
C THR A 5 6.60 -7.72 4.54
N THR A 6 5.43 -7.61 5.14
CA THR A 6 4.22 -7.37 4.37
C THR A 6 4.02 -5.87 4.18
N VAL A 7 3.64 -5.49 2.97
CA VAL A 7 3.53 -4.08 2.59
C VAL A 7 2.15 -3.82 2.01
N LEU A 8 1.52 -2.76 2.47
CA LEU A 8 0.29 -2.26 1.87
C LEU A 8 0.59 -0.93 1.21
N ILE A 9 0.13 -0.75 -0.01
CA ILE A 9 0.38 0.48 -0.76
C ILE A 9 -0.94 1.21 -0.91
N ALA A 10 -0.99 2.45 -0.45
CA ALA A 10 -2.18 3.29 -0.56
C ALA A 10 -1.86 4.50 -1.41
N ASP A 11 -2.30 4.48 -2.66
CA ASP A 11 -2.02 5.55 -3.60
C ASP A 11 -3.09 5.54 -4.67
N SER A 12 -3.54 6.71 -5.07
CA SER A 12 -4.60 6.81 -6.08
C SER A 12 -4.10 6.49 -7.48
N SER A 13 -2.80 6.43 -7.68
CA SER A 13 -2.24 6.11 -8.99
C SER A 13 -2.05 4.61 -9.12
N GLU A 14 -2.81 4.00 -9.99
CA GLU A 14 -2.66 2.56 -10.23
C GLU A 14 -1.30 2.24 -10.84
N GLU A 15 -0.82 3.16 -11.64
CA GLU A 15 0.47 3.00 -12.29
C GLU A 15 1.59 2.96 -11.26
N PHE A 16 1.51 3.84 -10.28
CA PHE A 16 2.50 3.86 -9.22
C PHE A 16 2.41 2.59 -8.38
N CYS A 17 1.21 2.17 -8.04
CA CYS A 17 1.03 0.95 -7.26
C CYS A 17 1.59 -0.26 -7.98
N ALA A 18 1.33 -0.36 -9.28
CA ALA A 18 1.83 -1.49 -10.06
C ALA A 18 3.35 -1.47 -10.15
N GLY A 19 3.92 -0.28 -10.35
CA GLY A 19 5.37 -0.17 -10.43
C GLY A 19 6.06 -0.51 -9.13
N LEU A 20 5.51 -0.02 -8.02
CA LEU A 20 6.11 -0.30 -6.73
C LEU A 20 5.94 -1.76 -6.36
N THR A 21 4.79 -2.34 -6.67
CA THR A 21 4.57 -3.76 -6.42
C THR A 21 5.61 -4.59 -7.17
N ALA A 22 5.85 -4.28 -8.43
CA ALA A 22 6.84 -4.99 -9.22
C ALA A 22 8.24 -4.84 -8.63
N ALA A 23 8.57 -3.63 -8.18
CA ALA A 23 9.88 -3.38 -7.59
C ALA A 23 10.07 -4.17 -6.31
N LEU A 24 9.04 -4.22 -5.47
CA LEU A 24 9.12 -4.95 -4.22
C LEU A 24 9.17 -6.46 -4.45
N GLN A 25 8.51 -6.93 -5.48
CA GLN A 25 8.57 -8.36 -5.79
C GLN A 25 9.94 -8.79 -6.25
N ARG A 26 10.70 -7.88 -6.84
CA ARG A 26 12.06 -8.18 -7.24
C ARG A 26 13.00 -8.18 -6.05
N ALA A 27 12.68 -7.42 -5.03
CA ALA A 27 13.51 -7.35 -3.85
C ALA A 27 13.11 -8.50 -2.93
N ASP A 28 14.08 -9.25 -2.48
CA ASP A 28 13.78 -10.35 -1.59
C ASP A 28 13.30 -9.83 -0.25
N GLY A 29 12.38 -10.56 0.36
CA GLY A 29 11.97 -10.26 1.71
C GLY A 29 10.71 -9.43 1.84
N PHE A 30 10.06 -9.07 0.72
CA PHE A 30 8.84 -8.28 0.77
C PHE A 30 7.67 -8.99 0.11
N GLN A 31 6.49 -8.72 0.64
CA GLN A 31 5.27 -9.24 0.05
C GLN A 31 4.22 -8.13 0.07
N VAL A 32 3.72 -7.76 -1.09
CA VAL A 32 2.67 -6.75 -1.16
C VAL A 32 1.35 -7.47 -0.92
N VAL A 33 0.67 -7.11 0.16
CA VAL A 33 -0.56 -7.77 0.56
C VAL A 33 -1.80 -7.07 0.05
N GLY A 34 -1.65 -5.88 -0.51
CA GLY A 34 -2.79 -5.19 -1.08
C GLY A 34 -2.44 -3.80 -1.53
N THR A 35 -3.31 -3.24 -2.35
CA THR A 35 -3.19 -1.84 -2.75
C THR A 35 -4.54 -1.19 -2.54
N ALA A 36 -4.52 0.08 -2.16
CA ALA A 36 -5.72 0.86 -1.93
C ALA A 36 -5.66 2.13 -2.74
N SER A 37 -6.79 2.55 -3.28
CA SER A 37 -6.83 3.76 -4.09
C SER A 37 -7.40 4.96 -3.32
N ASP A 38 -7.89 4.73 -2.13
CA ASP A 38 -8.36 5.84 -1.30
C ASP A 38 -8.19 5.46 0.17
N GLY A 39 -8.41 6.44 1.04
CA GLY A 39 -8.16 6.25 2.47
C GLY A 39 -9.07 5.24 3.11
N GLU A 40 -10.32 5.19 2.69
CA GLU A 40 -11.28 4.27 3.26
C GLU A 40 -10.89 2.83 2.96
N GLN A 41 -10.49 2.58 1.73
CA GLN A 41 -10.05 1.28 1.32
C GLN A 41 -8.77 0.88 2.06
N ALA A 42 -7.88 1.85 2.26
CA ALA A 42 -6.64 1.60 2.98
C ALA A 42 -6.92 1.18 4.41
N ILE A 43 -7.83 1.86 5.09
CA ILE A 43 -8.16 1.54 6.47
C ILE A 43 -8.72 0.13 6.56
N ARG A 44 -9.56 -0.23 5.61
CA ARG A 44 -10.16 -1.55 5.59
C ARG A 44 -9.11 -2.64 5.41
N LEU A 45 -8.18 -2.40 4.50
CA LEU A 45 -7.13 -3.37 4.25
C LEU A 45 -6.14 -3.47 5.40
N ILE A 46 -5.87 -2.37 6.08
CA ILE A 46 -5.02 -2.41 7.25
C ILE A 46 -5.60 -3.33 8.29
N GLY A 47 -6.91 -3.25 8.50
CA GLY A 47 -7.57 -4.10 9.47
C GLY A 47 -7.57 -5.57 9.07
N ASP A 48 -7.74 -5.84 7.78
CA ASP A 48 -7.80 -7.21 7.28
C ASP A 48 -6.43 -7.85 7.16
N ARG A 49 -5.47 -7.11 6.64
CA ARG A 49 -4.17 -7.70 6.28
C ARG A 49 -3.08 -7.45 7.30
N LYS A 50 -3.26 -6.44 8.13
CA LYS A 50 -2.30 -6.11 9.20
C LYS A 50 -0.87 -6.05 8.68
N PRO A 51 -0.61 -5.16 7.71
CA PRO A 51 0.71 -5.12 7.09
C PRO A 51 1.76 -4.59 8.07
N ASP A 52 3.00 -4.98 7.83
CA ASP A 52 4.12 -4.48 8.62
C ASP A 52 4.47 -3.05 8.22
N VAL A 53 4.27 -2.71 6.95
CA VAL A 53 4.67 -1.41 6.42
C VAL A 53 3.51 -0.87 5.59
N LEU A 54 3.25 0.41 5.74
CA LEU A 54 2.25 1.10 4.93
C LEU A 54 2.93 2.19 4.13
N VAL A 55 2.81 2.11 2.82
CA VAL A 55 3.27 3.18 1.93
C VAL A 55 2.06 4.04 1.62
N LEU A 56 2.07 5.29 2.08
CA LEU A 56 0.92 6.16 1.99
C LEU A 56 1.22 7.37 1.14
N ASP A 57 0.37 7.62 0.15
CA ASP A 57 0.46 8.83 -0.65
C ASP A 57 -0.20 9.95 0.12
N LEU A 58 0.55 11.00 0.41
CA LEU A 58 0.00 12.12 1.15
C LEU A 58 -1.10 12.85 0.40
N MET A 59 -1.11 12.75 -0.92
CA MET A 59 -2.18 13.35 -1.70
C MET A 59 -3.50 12.64 -1.52
N LEU A 60 -3.46 11.41 -1.06
CA LEU A 60 -4.66 10.63 -0.87
C LEU A 60 -5.59 11.28 0.14
N SER A 61 -5.02 11.83 1.20
CA SER A 61 -5.83 12.42 2.26
C SER A 61 -6.43 13.75 1.85
N LYS A 62 -6.02 14.31 0.74
CA LYS A 62 -6.58 15.58 0.29
C LYS A 62 -7.79 15.43 -0.59
N GLN A 63 -8.13 14.21 -0.93
CA GLN A 63 -9.21 14.00 -1.88
C GLN A 63 -10.57 14.38 -1.34
N ASP A 64 -10.73 14.36 -0.06
CA ASP A 64 -12.04 14.66 0.47
C ASP A 64 -12.22 16.14 0.75
N GLY A 65 -11.41 16.94 0.14
CA GLY A 65 -11.63 18.35 0.20
C GLY A 65 -11.19 18.98 1.48
N ILE A 66 -10.29 18.39 2.11
CA ILE A 66 -9.71 18.98 3.25
C ILE A 66 -8.96 20.14 2.81
N SER A 67 -9.34 21.12 2.84
CA SER A 67 -8.60 22.19 2.32
C SER A 67 -8.44 23.20 3.38
#